data_0367ee31749c89b909d4d9af907e0326
#
_entry.id   0367ee31749c89b909d4d9af907e0326
#
_cell.length_a   1.000
_cell.length_b   1.000
_cell.length_c   1.000
_cell.angle_alpha   90.00
_cell.angle_beta   90.00
_cell.angle_gamma   90.00
#
_symmetry.space_group_name_H-M   'P 1'
#
loop_
_entity.id
_entity.type
_entity.pdbx_description
1 polymer ?
#
loop_
_entity_poly.entity_id
_entity_poly.type
_entity_poly.pdbx_seq_one_letter_code
_entity_poly.pdbx_strand_id
1 'polypeptide(L)'
;MLTQIIPSRTYVKKIISNLPPSQLHLSTPITALRTIPISDKPDQTHRVELTTAAGDTLSFDHVILACHSDTTVDILNAGGGMSAEEQHVLGAFKWNKNEAVLHCDERLMPKSRLAWSCWNYLTESVVDAAGKSLPNINRVSL
;
A
#
# COMPACT_ATOMS: atom_id res chain seq x y z
N MET A 1 -12.41 -30.66 5.09
CA MET A 1 -11.15 -30.17 5.68
C MET A 1 -11.28 -28.66 5.81
N LEU A 2 -11.58 -28.15 7.00
CA LEU A 2 -11.71 -26.71 7.25
C LEU A 2 -10.31 -26.12 7.24
N THR A 3 -9.96 -25.41 6.16
CA THR A 3 -8.74 -24.61 6.11
C THR A 3 -8.88 -23.52 7.17
N GLN A 4 -8.14 -23.63 8.24
CA GLN A 4 -8.09 -22.61 9.28
C GLN A 4 -7.57 -21.33 8.64
N ILE A 5 -8.45 -20.36 8.41
CA ILE A 5 -8.07 -19.02 7.92
C ILE A 5 -7.29 -18.39 9.07
N ILE A 6 -5.95 -18.42 8.96
CA ILE A 6 -5.09 -17.71 9.91
C ILE A 6 -5.21 -16.22 9.56
N PRO A 7 -5.80 -15.39 10.42
CA PRO A 7 -5.93 -13.96 10.13
C PRO A 7 -4.55 -13.35 9.90
N SER A 8 -4.43 -12.43 8.95
CA SER A 8 -3.19 -11.68 8.66
C SER A 8 -2.55 -11.10 9.93
N ARG A 9 -3.37 -10.73 10.90
CA ARG A 9 -2.94 -10.27 12.21
C ARG A 9 -2.03 -11.27 12.95
N THR A 10 -2.18 -12.58 12.72
CA THR A 10 -1.43 -13.61 13.45
C THR A 10 0.04 -13.63 13.02
N TYR A 11 0.32 -13.59 11.72
CA TYR A 11 1.72 -13.55 11.25
C TYR A 11 2.37 -12.20 11.57
N VAL A 12 1.64 -11.08 11.46
CA VAL A 12 2.15 -9.76 11.85
C VAL A 12 2.56 -9.74 13.32
N LYS A 13 1.69 -10.26 14.22
CA LYS A 13 2.02 -10.39 15.65
C LYS A 13 3.29 -11.23 15.86
N LYS A 14 3.43 -12.32 15.12
CA LYS A 14 4.61 -13.19 15.24
C LYS A 14 5.91 -12.48 14.82
N ILE A 15 5.86 -11.69 13.76
CA ILE A 15 7.01 -10.88 13.31
C ILE A 15 7.36 -9.83 14.36
N ILE A 16 6.37 -9.05 14.80
CA ILE A 16 6.55 -7.94 15.75
C ILE A 16 7.01 -8.46 17.12
N SER A 17 6.60 -9.66 17.55
CA SER A 17 6.98 -10.22 18.85
C SER A 17 8.49 -10.42 19.03
N ASN A 18 9.27 -10.38 17.95
CA ASN A 18 10.73 -10.49 17.97
C ASN A 18 11.41 -9.12 18.12
N LEU A 19 10.66 -8.01 18.02
CA LEU A 19 11.20 -6.65 18.17
C LEU A 19 11.09 -6.18 19.63
N PRO A 20 12.13 -5.53 20.16
CA PRO A 20 12.02 -4.83 21.43
C PRO A 20 10.90 -3.77 21.38
N PRO A 21 10.07 -3.61 22.42
CA PRO A 21 9.01 -2.62 22.42
C PRO A 21 9.47 -1.18 22.11
N SER A 22 10.71 -0.84 22.48
CA SER A 22 11.33 0.47 22.20
C SER A 22 11.63 0.72 20.72
N GLN A 23 11.58 -0.31 19.87
CA GLN A 23 11.78 -0.20 18.42
C GLN A 23 10.48 -0.20 17.63
N LEU A 24 9.34 -0.29 18.31
CA LEU A 24 8.03 -0.29 17.68
C LEU A 24 7.27 0.98 18.02
N HIS A 25 7.16 1.88 17.06
CA HIS A 25 6.46 3.14 17.19
C HIS A 25 5.11 3.06 16.45
N LEU A 26 4.05 2.73 17.19
CA LEU A 26 2.68 2.71 16.66
C LEU A 26 2.05 4.11 16.79
N SER A 27 1.09 4.40 15.89
CA SER A 27 0.39 5.70 15.88
C SER A 27 1.34 6.91 15.80
N THR A 28 2.47 6.72 15.13
CA THR A 28 3.50 7.75 14.94
C THR A 28 3.62 8.06 13.44
N PRO A 29 2.72 8.89 12.89
CA PRO A 29 2.77 9.22 11.48
C PRO A 29 4.04 9.99 11.14
N ILE A 30 4.70 9.64 10.05
CA ILE A 30 5.83 10.35 9.49
C ILE A 30 5.31 11.35 8.47
N THR A 31 5.72 12.60 8.59
CA THR A 31 5.26 13.71 7.74
C THR A 31 6.32 14.20 6.77
N ALA A 32 7.60 14.00 7.06
CA ALA A 32 8.69 14.39 6.17
C ALA A 32 9.90 13.48 6.31
N LEU A 33 10.67 13.35 5.23
CA LEU A 33 11.97 12.69 5.17
C LEU A 33 12.93 13.56 4.39
N ARG A 34 14.13 13.79 4.94
CA ARG A 34 15.21 14.45 4.22
C ARG A 34 16.54 13.75 4.40
N THR A 35 17.37 13.82 3.40
CA THR A 35 18.75 13.33 3.43
C THR A 35 19.69 14.48 3.81
N ILE A 36 20.52 14.28 4.81
CA ILE A 36 21.49 15.28 5.30
C ILE A 36 22.90 14.77 5.02
N PRO A 37 23.75 15.56 4.35
CA PRO A 37 25.14 15.21 4.16
C PRO A 37 25.89 15.24 5.50
N ILE A 38 26.80 14.28 5.69
CA ILE A 38 27.71 14.20 6.85
C ILE A 38 29.13 14.36 6.33
N SER A 39 29.88 15.31 6.91
CA SER A 39 31.28 15.53 6.57
C SER A 39 32.29 14.73 7.40
N ASP A 40 31.86 14.12 8.51
CA ASP A 40 32.77 13.62 9.56
C ASP A 40 33.11 12.12 9.49
N LYS A 41 32.52 11.38 8.54
CA LYS A 41 32.77 9.92 8.41
C LYS A 41 33.15 9.57 6.97
N PRO A 42 34.29 8.91 6.73
CA PRO A 42 34.75 8.57 5.37
C PRO A 42 33.83 7.54 4.67
N ASP A 43 33.17 6.65 5.42
CA ASP A 43 32.35 5.57 4.88
C ASP A 43 30.85 5.89 4.82
N GLN A 44 30.41 6.99 5.42
CA GLN A 44 29.00 7.38 5.47
C GLN A 44 28.85 8.85 5.08
N THR A 45 28.31 9.08 3.90
CA THR A 45 28.20 10.42 3.32
C THR A 45 26.93 11.15 3.72
N HIS A 46 25.92 10.43 4.23
CA HIS A 46 24.61 11.04 4.58
C HIS A 46 23.92 10.30 5.72
N ARG A 47 23.00 11.00 6.37
CA ARG A 47 21.99 10.48 7.28
C ARG A 47 20.61 10.84 6.76
N VAL A 48 19.63 10.08 7.19
CA VAL A 48 18.23 10.33 6.87
C VAL A 48 17.50 10.81 8.11
N GLU A 49 16.88 11.96 8.04
CA GLU A 49 16.02 12.48 9.09
C GLU A 49 14.55 12.28 8.74
N LEU A 50 13.80 11.72 9.70
CA LEU A 50 12.35 11.61 9.68
C LEU A 50 11.74 12.63 10.62
N THR A 51 10.71 13.33 10.17
CA THR A 51 9.89 14.20 11.02
C THR A 51 8.55 13.51 11.28
N THR A 52 8.17 13.43 12.54
CA THR A 52 6.88 12.90 12.97
C THR A 52 5.79 13.99 12.93
N ALA A 53 4.52 13.59 12.96
CA ALA A 53 3.41 14.53 13.07
C ALA A 53 3.40 15.32 14.41
N ALA A 54 4.10 14.82 15.45
CA ALA A 54 4.29 15.53 16.71
C ALA A 54 5.40 16.59 16.63
N GLY A 55 6.15 16.63 15.53
CA GLY A 55 7.28 17.55 15.33
C GLY A 55 8.63 17.01 15.80
N ASP A 56 8.68 15.76 16.29
CA ASP A 56 9.93 15.13 16.67
C ASP A 56 10.76 14.78 15.42
N THR A 57 12.08 14.89 15.53
CA THR A 57 13.02 14.51 14.49
C THR A 57 13.83 13.29 14.93
N LEU A 58 13.82 12.24 14.10
CA LEU A 58 14.56 11.00 14.31
C LEU A 58 15.60 10.86 13.19
N SER A 59 16.81 10.42 13.53
CA SER A 59 17.92 10.30 12.57
C SER A 59 18.38 8.86 12.44
N PHE A 60 18.49 8.39 11.19
CA PHE A 60 18.84 7.02 10.82
C PHE A 60 19.92 6.99 9.74
N ASP A 61 20.63 5.88 9.64
CA ASP A 61 21.59 5.65 8.56
C ASP A 61 20.87 5.27 7.26
N HIS A 62 19.79 4.49 7.37
CA HIS A 62 18.93 4.07 6.25
C HIS A 62 17.46 4.06 6.65
N VAL A 63 16.60 4.35 5.69
CA VAL A 63 15.14 4.30 5.84
C VAL A 63 14.53 3.52 4.68
N ILE A 64 13.58 2.64 4.99
CA ILE A 64 12.78 1.94 4.00
C ILE A 64 11.35 2.46 4.12
N LEU A 65 10.86 3.11 3.06
CA LEU A 65 9.47 3.54 2.95
C LEU A 65 8.63 2.38 2.41
N ALA A 66 7.83 1.76 3.28
CA ALA A 66 6.94 0.65 2.95
C ALA A 66 5.46 1.08 2.90
N CYS A 67 5.20 2.34 2.61
CA CYS A 67 3.88 2.91 2.39
C CYS A 67 3.54 2.96 0.88
N HIS A 68 2.36 3.44 0.54
CA HIS A 68 1.96 3.68 -0.84
C HIS A 68 2.84 4.74 -1.51
N SER A 69 2.98 4.68 -2.85
CA SER A 69 3.85 5.59 -3.60
C SER A 69 3.40 7.05 -3.54
N ASP A 70 2.10 7.34 -3.47
CA ASP A 70 1.55 8.68 -3.27
C ASP A 70 1.97 9.26 -1.90
N THR A 71 1.80 8.47 -0.83
CA THR A 71 2.27 8.84 0.52
C THR A 71 3.79 9.03 0.57
N THR A 72 4.54 8.19 -0.15
CA THR A 72 6.00 8.34 -0.28
C THR A 72 6.36 9.67 -0.93
N VAL A 73 5.68 10.02 -2.02
CA VAL A 73 5.85 11.32 -2.72
C VAL A 73 5.59 12.49 -1.77
N ASP A 74 4.51 12.44 -1.00
CA ASP A 74 4.16 13.50 -0.06
C ASP A 74 5.22 13.68 1.04
N ILE A 75 5.71 12.57 1.62
CA ILE A 75 6.75 12.58 2.66
C ILE A 75 8.08 13.15 2.14
N LEU A 76 8.50 12.77 0.93
CA LEU A 76 9.74 13.24 0.32
C LEU A 76 9.64 14.72 -0.06
N ASN A 77 8.52 15.17 -0.63
CA ASN A 77 8.30 16.57 -0.97
C ASN A 77 8.31 17.46 0.27
N ALA A 78 7.68 17.03 1.36
CA ALA A 78 7.69 17.76 2.63
C ALA A 78 9.09 17.86 3.26
N GLY A 79 9.98 16.91 2.96
CA GLY A 79 11.34 16.86 3.48
C GLY A 79 12.40 17.63 2.69
N GLY A 80 12.04 18.24 1.59
CA GLY A 80 12.98 19.02 0.76
C GLY A 80 12.93 18.69 -0.73
N GLY A 81 12.05 17.75 -1.09
CA GLY A 81 11.82 17.34 -2.47
C GLY A 81 12.53 16.06 -2.86
N MET A 82 12.15 15.58 -4.05
CA MET A 82 12.68 14.38 -4.67
C MET A 82 13.69 14.73 -5.77
N SER A 83 14.60 13.79 -6.04
CA SER A 83 15.39 13.85 -7.27
C SER A 83 14.48 13.71 -8.51
N ALA A 84 14.99 14.12 -9.67
CA ALA A 84 14.25 13.96 -10.93
C ALA A 84 13.93 12.49 -11.24
N GLU A 85 14.80 11.57 -10.87
CA GLU A 85 14.62 10.13 -11.05
C GLU A 85 13.52 9.57 -10.12
N GLU A 86 13.54 9.93 -8.85
CA GLU A 86 12.49 9.56 -7.88
C GLU A 86 11.13 10.10 -8.32
N GLN A 87 11.07 11.37 -8.75
CA GLN A 87 9.86 11.98 -9.26
C GLN A 87 9.33 11.24 -10.49
N HIS A 88 10.20 10.85 -11.42
CA HIS A 88 9.83 10.12 -12.62
C HIS A 88 9.25 8.74 -12.28
N VAL A 89 9.92 7.97 -11.41
CA VAL A 89 9.52 6.60 -11.06
C VAL A 89 8.27 6.60 -10.17
N LEU A 90 8.28 7.34 -9.08
CA LEU A 90 7.17 7.34 -8.11
C LEU A 90 5.92 8.03 -8.66
N GLY A 91 6.08 9.08 -9.46
CA GLY A 91 4.97 9.78 -10.12
C GLY A 91 4.30 8.99 -11.25
N ALA A 92 4.94 7.91 -11.74
CA ALA A 92 4.36 7.05 -12.76
C ALA A 92 3.25 6.13 -12.21
N PHE A 93 3.20 5.88 -10.90
CA PHE A 93 2.14 5.08 -10.29
C PHE A 93 0.82 5.84 -10.26
N LYS A 94 -0.21 5.25 -10.87
CA LYS A 94 -1.57 5.80 -10.87
C LYS A 94 -2.41 5.07 -9.83
N TRP A 95 -3.05 5.82 -8.96
CA TRP A 95 -3.95 5.29 -7.94
C TRP A 95 -5.39 5.40 -8.38
N ASN A 96 -6.14 4.30 -8.29
CA ASN A 96 -7.57 4.28 -8.52
C ASN A 96 -8.30 4.35 -7.18
N LYS A 97 -9.34 5.17 -7.10
CA LYS A 97 -10.27 5.10 -5.98
C LYS A 97 -11.15 3.88 -6.16
N ASN A 98 -11.13 2.99 -5.17
CA ASN A 98 -12.01 1.85 -5.09
C ASN A 98 -12.98 2.05 -3.92
N GLU A 99 -14.24 1.70 -4.13
CA GLU A 99 -15.24 1.65 -3.07
C GLU A 99 -15.40 0.19 -2.66
N ALA A 100 -15.19 -0.10 -1.37
CA ALA A 100 -15.41 -1.43 -0.81
C ALA A 100 -16.67 -1.41 0.05
N VAL A 101 -17.67 -2.21 -0.31
CA VAL A 101 -18.94 -2.31 0.42
C VAL A 101 -19.06 -3.71 1.01
N LEU A 102 -19.16 -3.78 2.35
CA LEU A 102 -19.48 -5.03 3.02
C LEU A 102 -20.98 -5.31 2.86
N HIS A 103 -21.33 -6.42 2.24
CA HIS A 103 -22.72 -6.80 1.99
C HIS A 103 -22.94 -8.30 2.16
N CYS A 104 -24.22 -8.71 2.21
CA CYS A 104 -24.68 -10.11 2.24
C CYS A 104 -25.60 -10.46 1.07
N ASP A 105 -25.56 -9.73 -0.02
CA ASP A 105 -26.42 -9.95 -1.19
C ASP A 105 -25.88 -11.11 -2.04
N GLU A 106 -26.53 -12.28 -1.92
CA GLU A 106 -26.17 -13.48 -2.68
C GLU A 106 -26.35 -13.34 -4.20
N ARG A 107 -27.08 -12.33 -4.69
CA ARG A 107 -27.26 -12.10 -6.14
C ARG A 107 -25.97 -11.69 -6.83
N LEU A 108 -25.00 -11.16 -6.08
CA LEU A 108 -23.68 -10.80 -6.57
C LEU A 108 -22.69 -11.98 -6.60
N MET A 109 -23.10 -13.14 -6.05
CA MET A 109 -22.31 -14.35 -6.02
C MET A 109 -22.62 -15.24 -7.23
N PRO A 110 -21.70 -16.13 -7.63
CA PRO A 110 -21.97 -17.13 -8.66
C PRO A 110 -23.19 -17.99 -8.33
N LYS A 111 -24.00 -18.35 -9.34
CA LYS A 111 -25.21 -19.18 -9.16
C LYS A 111 -24.88 -20.53 -8.51
N SER A 112 -23.74 -21.11 -8.85
CA SER A 112 -23.26 -22.36 -8.21
C SER A 112 -22.47 -22.05 -6.95
N ARG A 113 -22.90 -22.53 -5.81
CA ARG A 113 -22.17 -22.38 -4.54
C ARG A 113 -20.78 -23.03 -4.56
N LEU A 114 -20.56 -24.02 -5.40
CA LEU A 114 -19.25 -24.65 -5.57
C LEU A 114 -18.22 -23.71 -6.23
N ALA A 115 -18.70 -22.67 -6.95
CA ALA A 115 -17.86 -21.65 -7.59
C ALA A 115 -17.58 -20.44 -6.67
N TRP A 116 -18.11 -20.43 -5.45
CA TRP A 116 -17.87 -19.32 -4.53
C TRP A 116 -16.40 -19.30 -4.09
N SER A 117 -15.77 -18.16 -4.28
CA SER A 117 -14.38 -17.91 -3.96
C SER A 117 -14.23 -16.55 -3.26
N CYS A 118 -13.07 -16.27 -2.72
CA CYS A 118 -12.76 -14.94 -2.16
C CYS A 118 -12.63 -13.84 -3.24
N TRP A 119 -12.54 -14.22 -4.52
CA TRP A 119 -12.48 -13.30 -5.65
C TRP A 119 -13.44 -13.77 -6.73
N ASN A 120 -14.57 -13.08 -6.87
CA ASN A 120 -15.56 -13.36 -7.90
C ASN A 120 -15.71 -12.10 -8.77
N TYR A 121 -15.70 -12.29 -10.07
CA TYR A 121 -15.99 -11.23 -11.03
C TYR A 121 -17.36 -11.51 -11.65
N LEU A 122 -18.27 -10.55 -11.53
CA LEU A 122 -19.50 -10.57 -12.29
C LEU A 122 -19.30 -9.75 -13.57
N THR A 123 -19.22 -10.42 -14.71
CA THR A 123 -19.16 -9.78 -16.02
C THR A 123 -20.47 -9.95 -16.77
N GLU A 124 -21.03 -8.86 -17.24
CA GLU A 124 -22.11 -8.89 -18.22
C GLU A 124 -21.51 -8.81 -19.63
N SER A 125 -21.87 -9.76 -20.50
CA SER A 125 -21.48 -9.69 -21.88
C SER A 125 -22.48 -8.86 -22.66
N VAL A 126 -21.99 -7.90 -23.43
CA VAL A 126 -22.79 -7.13 -24.38
C VAL A 126 -22.52 -7.70 -25.78
N VAL A 127 -23.57 -7.93 -26.54
CA VAL A 127 -23.45 -8.39 -27.94
C VAL A 127 -23.37 -7.15 -28.81
N ASP A 128 -22.31 -7.03 -29.62
CA ASP A 128 -22.18 -5.94 -30.60
C ASP A 128 -23.11 -6.13 -31.80
N ALA A 129 -23.17 -5.12 -32.67
CA ALA A 129 -24.01 -5.15 -33.86
C ALA A 129 -23.66 -6.28 -34.84
N ALA A 130 -22.48 -6.90 -34.72
CA ALA A 130 -22.02 -8.04 -35.52
C ALA A 130 -22.32 -9.40 -34.85
N GLY A 131 -23.00 -9.39 -33.68
CA GLY A 131 -23.34 -10.59 -32.90
C GLY A 131 -22.18 -11.15 -32.08
N LYS A 132 -21.07 -10.42 -31.94
CA LYS A 132 -19.90 -10.83 -31.15
C LYS A 132 -20.11 -10.45 -29.68
N SER A 133 -19.93 -11.40 -28.79
CA SER A 133 -19.95 -11.15 -27.33
C SER A 133 -18.70 -10.40 -26.90
N LEU A 134 -18.88 -9.23 -26.32
CA LEU A 134 -17.83 -8.40 -25.72
C LEU A 134 -18.03 -8.34 -24.22
N PRO A 135 -16.98 -8.53 -23.40
CA PRO A 135 -17.10 -8.36 -21.96
C PRO A 135 -17.36 -6.89 -21.63
N ASN A 136 -18.40 -6.62 -20.88
CA ASN A 136 -18.65 -5.28 -20.34
C ASN A 136 -17.81 -5.10 -19.07
N ILE A 137 -16.60 -4.56 -19.22
CA ILE A 137 -15.64 -4.34 -18.15
C ILE A 137 -16.02 -3.16 -17.21
N ASN A 138 -17.11 -2.45 -17.49
CA ASN A 138 -17.56 -1.32 -16.67
C ASN A 138 -18.42 -1.73 -15.45
N ARG A 139 -18.73 -3.01 -15.29
CA ARG A 139 -19.41 -3.57 -14.14
C ARG A 139 -18.61 -4.73 -13.57
N VAL A 140 -17.77 -4.40 -12.62
CA VAL A 140 -17.11 -5.37 -11.75
C VAL A 140 -17.79 -5.28 -10.38
N SER A 141 -18.49 -6.33 -9.98
CA SER A 141 -18.97 -6.51 -8.62
C SER A 141 -18.01 -7.52 -7.95
N LEU A 142 -17.46 -7.13 -6.84
CA LEU A 142 -16.65 -7.99 -5.97
C LEU A 142 -17.54 -8.77 -5.04
#